data_8441c89fedeb949b1868f3a981e812c2
#
_entry.id   8441c89fedeb949b1868f3a981e812c2
#
_cell.length_a   1.000
_cell.length_b   1.000
_cell.length_c   1.000
_cell.angle_alpha   90.00
_cell.angle_beta   90.00
_cell.angle_gamma   90.00
#
_symmetry.space_group_name_H-M   'P 1'
#
loop_
_entity.id
_entity.type
_entity.pdbx_description
1 polymer ?
#
loop_
_entity_poly.entity_id
_entity_poly.type
_entity_poly.pdbx_seq_one_letter_code
_entity_poly.pdbx_strand_id
1 'polypeptide(L)'
;MDSDEERNWVYCGMIKLLGSFLKEKRGDICLYIGFIGVFYVIFSLSNLPVDAVNYAFFLSAIWLLGYGIFKFHQYYKNCVVVIEAKQRLEEVTVNLPATRSYIELEYQAIIQNMYKKMSDLQSAERIGRQEMKDYYSMWAHQIKTPIAAMKVLAQAASDTEDARTYELLQDMQTELFKTEQYVEMVLTYVRMEDMSGDLMLKEYALDNLIKQALKKYSRMFAMQKLALHYEALRVTVTTDEKWLVFVLEQILSNALKYTVEGSISIYMEDDWLVIEDTGIGICSEDLPRIFEKGFTGYNGRSDKKSTGIGLYLCKQIIEKLRCQIRVESKLGKGTRVLLYLMKENLQVE
;
A
#
# COMPACT_ATOMS: atom_id res chain seq x y z
N MET A 1 4.54 -29.60 -33.72
CA MET A 1 3.07 -29.47 -33.75
C MET A 1 2.71 -29.36 -35.21
N ASP A 2 1.89 -30.31 -35.70
CA ASP A 2 1.71 -30.58 -37.11
C ASP A 2 0.92 -29.44 -37.81
N SER A 3 1.35 -29.05 -39.03
CA SER A 3 0.72 -28.02 -39.84
C SER A 3 -0.76 -28.31 -40.19
N ASP A 4 -1.19 -29.55 -40.01
CA ASP A 4 -2.55 -30.00 -40.25
C ASP A 4 -3.48 -29.80 -39.03
N GLU A 5 -2.97 -29.82 -37.79
CA GLU A 5 -3.75 -29.48 -36.62
C GLU A 5 -4.02 -27.96 -36.54
N GLU A 6 -3.05 -27.13 -36.88
CA GLU A 6 -3.27 -25.66 -36.92
C GLU A 6 -4.31 -25.29 -37.99
N ARG A 7 -4.28 -25.91 -39.14
CA ARG A 7 -5.29 -25.71 -40.20
C ARG A 7 -6.69 -26.12 -39.74
N ASN A 8 -6.85 -27.24 -39.08
CA ASN A 8 -8.13 -27.71 -38.56
C ASN A 8 -8.70 -26.78 -37.46
N TRP A 9 -7.87 -26.22 -36.61
CA TRP A 9 -8.29 -25.23 -35.61
C TRP A 9 -8.77 -23.92 -36.26
N VAL A 10 -8.09 -23.44 -37.32
CA VAL A 10 -8.48 -22.23 -38.05
C VAL A 10 -9.80 -22.47 -38.81
N TYR A 11 -10.00 -23.64 -39.47
CA TYR A 11 -11.25 -23.96 -40.15
C TYR A 11 -12.44 -24.12 -39.21
N CYS A 12 -12.27 -24.80 -38.09
CA CYS A 12 -13.33 -24.98 -37.10
C CYS A 12 -13.70 -23.63 -36.43
N GLY A 13 -12.72 -22.78 -36.20
CA GLY A 13 -12.93 -21.41 -35.71
C GLY A 13 -13.68 -20.52 -36.71
N MET A 14 -13.34 -20.61 -37.98
CA MET A 14 -13.95 -19.82 -39.04
C MET A 14 -15.42 -20.22 -39.31
N ILE A 15 -15.75 -21.52 -39.26
CA ILE A 15 -17.14 -22.01 -39.36
C ILE A 15 -17.99 -21.52 -38.20
N LYS A 16 -17.44 -21.54 -36.99
CA LYS A 16 -18.10 -21.02 -35.76
C LYS A 16 -18.36 -19.51 -35.85
N LEU A 17 -17.39 -18.74 -36.35
CA LEU A 17 -17.51 -17.31 -36.58
C LEU A 17 -18.53 -16.97 -37.66
N LEU A 18 -18.57 -17.74 -38.74
CA LEU A 18 -19.57 -17.59 -39.80
C LEU A 18 -21.00 -17.86 -39.27
N GLY A 19 -21.14 -18.91 -38.46
CA GLY A 19 -22.44 -19.21 -37.81
C GLY A 19 -22.89 -18.10 -36.85
N SER A 20 -21.95 -17.52 -36.10
CA SER A 20 -22.23 -16.40 -35.20
C SER A 20 -22.62 -15.13 -35.97
N PHE A 21 -21.90 -14.81 -37.05
CA PHE A 21 -22.21 -13.68 -37.96
C PHE A 21 -23.60 -13.81 -38.60
N LEU A 22 -23.92 -14.98 -39.11
CA LEU A 22 -25.27 -15.26 -39.72
C LEU A 22 -26.36 -15.14 -38.65
N LYS A 23 -26.12 -15.60 -37.43
CA LYS A 23 -27.08 -15.48 -36.33
C LYS A 23 -27.30 -14.02 -35.92
N GLU A 24 -26.26 -13.21 -35.89
CA GLU A 24 -26.35 -11.77 -35.63
C GLU A 24 -27.10 -11.02 -36.72
N LYS A 25 -26.88 -11.39 -38.02
CA LYS A 25 -27.51 -10.79 -39.19
C LYS A 25 -28.85 -11.41 -39.58
N ARG A 26 -29.38 -12.35 -38.79
CA ARG A 26 -30.65 -13.04 -39.04
C ARG A 26 -31.81 -12.09 -39.28
N GLY A 27 -31.89 -10.97 -38.53
CA GLY A 27 -32.92 -9.96 -38.67
C GLY A 27 -32.87 -9.26 -40.03
N ASP A 28 -31.66 -8.85 -40.45
CA ASP A 28 -31.44 -8.20 -41.76
C ASP A 28 -31.82 -9.13 -42.93
N ILE A 29 -31.45 -10.42 -42.79
CA ILE A 29 -31.78 -11.46 -43.80
C ILE A 29 -33.30 -11.70 -43.89
N CYS A 30 -33.99 -11.85 -42.74
CA CYS A 30 -35.44 -12.02 -42.69
C CYS A 30 -36.18 -10.81 -43.29
N LEU A 31 -35.70 -9.60 -42.98
CA LEU A 31 -36.27 -8.36 -43.50
C LEU A 31 -36.14 -8.28 -45.04
N TYR A 32 -34.98 -8.67 -45.59
CA TYR A 32 -34.74 -8.74 -47.01
C TYR A 32 -35.67 -9.75 -47.69
N ILE A 33 -35.80 -10.97 -47.14
CA ILE A 33 -36.71 -12.01 -47.67
C ILE A 33 -38.16 -11.52 -47.60
N GLY A 34 -38.57 -10.87 -46.50
CA GLY A 34 -39.91 -10.30 -46.39
C GLY A 34 -40.20 -9.24 -47.44
N PHE A 35 -39.20 -8.36 -47.69
CA PHE A 35 -39.32 -7.32 -48.71
C PHE A 35 -39.57 -7.92 -50.14
N ILE A 36 -38.81 -8.96 -50.45
CA ILE A 36 -38.98 -9.72 -51.68
C ILE A 36 -40.37 -10.34 -51.80
N GLY A 37 -40.84 -10.97 -50.69
CA GLY A 37 -42.16 -11.56 -50.63
C GLY A 37 -43.29 -10.55 -50.98
N VAL A 38 -43.15 -9.34 -50.40
CA VAL A 38 -44.09 -8.23 -50.66
C VAL A 38 -44.11 -7.85 -52.17
N PHE A 39 -42.91 -7.70 -52.80
CA PHE A 39 -42.83 -7.41 -54.20
C PHE A 39 -43.44 -8.51 -55.04
N TYR A 40 -43.21 -9.78 -54.72
CA TYR A 40 -43.79 -10.92 -55.42
C TYR A 40 -45.32 -10.91 -55.37
N VAL A 41 -45.90 -10.61 -54.21
CA VAL A 41 -47.36 -10.50 -54.06
C VAL A 41 -47.95 -9.34 -54.89
N ILE A 42 -47.29 -8.16 -54.81
CA ILE A 42 -47.78 -6.99 -55.62
C ILE A 42 -47.77 -7.25 -57.11
N PHE A 43 -46.67 -7.81 -57.63
CA PHE A 43 -46.56 -8.11 -59.09
C PHE A 43 -47.52 -9.20 -59.50
N SER A 44 -47.76 -10.23 -58.69
CA SER A 44 -48.74 -11.28 -58.95
C SER A 44 -50.20 -10.75 -59.03
N LEU A 45 -50.54 -9.87 -58.05
CA LEU A 45 -51.87 -9.25 -57.99
C LEU A 45 -52.13 -8.26 -59.19
N SER A 46 -51.04 -7.65 -59.69
CA SER A 46 -51.12 -6.65 -60.77
C SER A 46 -51.01 -7.25 -62.17
N ASN A 47 -50.96 -8.58 -62.33
CA ASN A 47 -50.78 -9.30 -63.61
C ASN A 47 -49.54 -8.80 -64.40
N LEU A 48 -48.46 -8.35 -63.71
CA LEU A 48 -47.23 -7.90 -64.35
C LEU A 48 -46.30 -9.10 -64.66
N PRO A 49 -45.43 -9.00 -65.68
CA PRO A 49 -44.51 -10.09 -66.00
C PRO A 49 -43.53 -10.35 -64.90
N VAL A 50 -43.58 -11.57 -64.37
CA VAL A 50 -42.75 -12.00 -63.17
C VAL A 50 -41.26 -12.11 -63.55
N ASP A 51 -40.91 -12.22 -64.82
CA ASP A 51 -39.53 -12.35 -65.29
C ASP A 51 -38.63 -11.13 -64.92
N ALA A 52 -39.18 -9.92 -64.97
CA ALA A 52 -38.46 -8.70 -64.58
C ALA A 52 -38.14 -8.67 -63.09
N VAL A 53 -39.05 -9.21 -62.27
CA VAL A 53 -38.83 -9.32 -60.77
C VAL A 53 -37.75 -10.34 -60.48
N ASN A 54 -37.76 -11.49 -61.13
CA ASN A 54 -36.77 -12.54 -61.00
C ASN A 54 -35.34 -12.03 -61.32
N TYR A 55 -35.22 -11.23 -62.40
CA TYR A 55 -33.97 -10.66 -62.84
C TYR A 55 -33.44 -9.62 -61.80
N ALA A 56 -34.28 -8.70 -61.35
CA ALA A 56 -33.97 -7.72 -60.39
C ALA A 56 -33.53 -8.38 -59.00
N PHE A 57 -34.23 -9.47 -58.69
CA PHE A 57 -33.91 -10.27 -57.50
C PHE A 57 -32.53 -10.94 -57.58
N PHE A 58 -32.22 -11.57 -58.73
CA PHE A 58 -30.91 -12.19 -58.92
C PHE A 58 -29.76 -11.17 -58.81
N LEU A 59 -29.96 -9.99 -59.41
CA LEU A 59 -28.97 -8.92 -59.37
C LEU A 59 -28.76 -8.40 -57.91
N SER A 60 -29.88 -8.22 -57.17
CA SER A 60 -29.81 -7.77 -55.76
C SER A 60 -29.22 -8.84 -54.85
N ALA A 61 -29.42 -10.12 -55.12
CA ALA A 61 -28.81 -11.22 -54.36
C ALA A 61 -27.29 -11.27 -54.55
N ILE A 62 -26.77 -11.04 -55.76
CA ILE A 62 -25.33 -10.93 -56.01
C ILE A 62 -24.73 -9.77 -55.22
N TRP A 63 -25.40 -8.63 -55.23
CA TRP A 63 -24.98 -7.45 -54.48
C TRP A 63 -24.96 -7.69 -52.95
N LEU A 64 -26.00 -8.33 -52.44
CA LEU A 64 -26.11 -8.72 -51.03
C LEU A 64 -25.00 -9.69 -50.61
N LEU A 65 -24.67 -10.63 -51.49
CA LEU A 65 -23.60 -11.61 -51.24
C LEU A 65 -22.24 -10.93 -51.19
N GLY A 66 -21.93 -10.02 -52.11
CA GLY A 66 -20.70 -9.21 -52.08
C GLY A 66 -20.59 -8.34 -50.81
N TYR A 67 -21.67 -7.68 -50.42
CA TYR A 67 -21.75 -6.90 -49.22
C TYR A 67 -21.57 -7.78 -47.95
N GLY A 68 -22.22 -8.98 -47.95
CA GLY A 68 -22.09 -9.95 -46.87
C GLY A 68 -20.65 -10.43 -46.65
N ILE A 69 -19.94 -10.74 -47.76
CA ILE A 69 -18.53 -11.13 -47.73
C ILE A 69 -17.65 -9.99 -47.12
N PHE A 70 -17.88 -8.75 -47.58
CA PHE A 70 -17.14 -7.58 -47.05
C PHE A 70 -17.39 -7.38 -45.56
N LYS A 71 -18.63 -7.46 -45.10
CA LYS A 71 -19.02 -7.35 -43.70
C LYS A 71 -18.48 -8.50 -42.85
N PHE A 72 -18.49 -9.72 -43.36
CA PHE A 72 -17.91 -10.88 -42.70
C PHE A 72 -16.38 -10.72 -42.50
N HIS A 73 -15.70 -10.21 -43.53
CA HIS A 73 -14.25 -9.95 -43.42
C HIS A 73 -13.92 -8.93 -42.30
N GLN A 74 -14.72 -7.87 -42.22
CA GLN A 74 -14.57 -6.86 -41.14
C GLN A 74 -14.88 -7.47 -39.76
N TYR A 75 -15.93 -8.28 -39.64
CA TYR A 75 -16.30 -9.00 -38.43
C TYR A 75 -15.20 -9.97 -38.01
N TYR A 76 -14.66 -10.73 -38.94
CA TYR A 76 -13.55 -11.66 -38.70
C TYR A 76 -12.32 -10.93 -38.12
N LYS A 77 -11.90 -9.84 -38.73
CA LYS A 77 -10.77 -9.02 -38.22
C LYS A 77 -11.00 -8.57 -36.79
N ASN A 78 -12.16 -8.07 -36.47
CA ASN A 78 -12.47 -7.62 -35.10
C ASN A 78 -12.47 -8.78 -34.10
N CYS A 79 -13.01 -9.95 -34.49
CA CYS A 79 -12.99 -11.14 -33.64
C CYS A 79 -11.55 -11.63 -33.34
N VAL A 80 -10.66 -11.62 -34.32
CA VAL A 80 -9.25 -12.03 -34.13
C VAL A 80 -8.57 -11.13 -33.11
N VAL A 81 -8.73 -9.81 -33.23
CA VAL A 81 -8.15 -8.85 -32.27
C VAL A 81 -8.66 -9.11 -30.85
N VAL A 82 -9.96 -9.39 -30.68
CA VAL A 82 -10.54 -9.68 -29.35
C VAL A 82 -10.02 -11.01 -28.79
N ILE A 83 -9.88 -12.04 -29.67
CA ILE A 83 -9.35 -13.35 -29.26
C ILE A 83 -7.86 -13.22 -28.85
N GLU A 84 -7.06 -12.49 -29.60
CA GLU A 84 -5.65 -12.22 -29.25
C GLU A 84 -5.56 -11.43 -27.94
N ALA A 85 -6.38 -10.39 -27.77
CA ALA A 85 -6.45 -9.63 -26.53
C ALA A 85 -6.81 -10.51 -25.32
N LYS A 86 -7.71 -11.50 -25.51
CA LYS A 86 -8.06 -12.47 -24.47
C LYS A 86 -6.88 -13.37 -24.06
N GLN A 87 -6.00 -13.72 -24.99
CA GLN A 87 -4.83 -14.56 -24.70
C GLN A 87 -3.69 -13.79 -24.05
N ARG A 88 -3.61 -12.46 -24.29
CA ARG A 88 -2.59 -11.57 -23.76
C ARG A 88 -3.06 -10.77 -22.54
N LEU A 89 -3.95 -11.33 -21.74
CA LEU A 89 -4.51 -10.67 -20.54
C LEU A 89 -3.46 -10.20 -19.51
N GLU A 90 -2.22 -10.65 -19.63
CA GLU A 90 -1.11 -10.24 -18.76
C GLU A 90 -0.33 -9.01 -19.30
N GLU A 91 -0.57 -8.57 -20.53
CA GLU A 91 0.08 -7.39 -21.11
C GLU A 91 -0.73 -6.11 -20.87
N VAL A 92 -0.04 -5.07 -20.41
CA VAL A 92 -0.55 -3.79 -19.85
C VAL A 92 -1.43 -2.98 -20.83
N THR A 93 -1.49 -3.33 -22.12
CA THR A 93 -2.27 -2.59 -23.10
C THR A 93 -3.13 -3.51 -23.93
N VAL A 94 -4.42 -3.56 -23.61
CA VAL A 94 -5.41 -4.24 -24.46
C VAL A 94 -5.82 -3.29 -25.60
N ASN A 95 -5.26 -3.52 -26.78
CA ASN A 95 -5.73 -2.84 -28.00
C ASN A 95 -7.05 -3.47 -28.44
N LEU A 96 -8.17 -2.79 -28.12
CA LEU A 96 -9.50 -3.20 -28.55
C LEU A 96 -9.78 -2.70 -29.97
N PRO A 97 -10.60 -3.42 -30.77
CA PRO A 97 -10.90 -3.02 -32.13
C PRO A 97 -11.68 -1.71 -32.18
N ALA A 98 -11.41 -0.87 -33.17
CA ALA A 98 -12.14 0.37 -33.35
C ALA A 98 -13.63 0.08 -33.65
N THR A 99 -14.52 0.69 -32.90
CA THR A 99 -15.97 0.56 -33.07
C THR A 99 -16.63 1.90 -33.26
N ARG A 100 -17.80 1.88 -33.94
CA ARG A 100 -18.70 3.03 -34.12
C ARG A 100 -19.96 2.92 -33.24
N SER A 101 -20.15 1.78 -32.60
CA SER A 101 -21.28 1.55 -31.70
C SER A 101 -21.01 2.24 -30.34
N TYR A 102 -21.92 3.12 -29.91
CA TYR A 102 -21.83 3.80 -28.62
C TYR A 102 -21.76 2.81 -27.44
N ILE A 103 -22.57 1.74 -27.51
CA ILE A 103 -22.60 0.70 -26.47
C ILE A 103 -21.26 -0.03 -26.38
N GLU A 104 -20.63 -0.34 -27.52
CA GLU A 104 -19.33 -1.00 -27.55
C GLU A 104 -18.21 -0.07 -27.00
N LEU A 105 -18.27 1.24 -27.27
CA LEU A 105 -17.36 2.23 -26.71
C LEU A 105 -17.47 2.27 -25.19
N GLU A 106 -18.70 2.24 -24.65
CA GLU A 106 -18.91 2.22 -23.20
C GLU A 106 -18.38 0.92 -22.56
N TYR A 107 -18.61 -0.24 -23.20
CA TYR A 107 -18.01 -1.49 -22.73
C TYR A 107 -16.48 -1.46 -22.76
N GLN A 108 -15.88 -0.89 -23.79
CA GLN A 108 -14.43 -0.73 -23.88
C GLN A 108 -13.91 0.20 -22.77
N ALA A 109 -14.61 1.30 -22.47
CA ALA A 109 -14.26 2.19 -21.40
C ALA A 109 -14.33 1.50 -20.01
N ILE A 110 -15.37 0.68 -19.79
CA ILE A 110 -15.49 -0.11 -18.55
C ILE A 110 -14.32 -1.09 -18.42
N ILE A 111 -14.00 -1.82 -19.50
CA ILE A 111 -12.90 -2.79 -19.51
C ILE A 111 -11.56 -2.08 -19.22
N GLN A 112 -11.28 -0.95 -19.88
CA GLN A 112 -10.06 -0.18 -19.65
C GLN A 112 -9.95 0.32 -18.21
N ASN A 113 -11.06 0.81 -17.63
CA ASN A 113 -11.09 1.25 -16.24
C ASN A 113 -10.87 0.08 -15.25
N MET A 114 -11.43 -1.09 -15.53
CA MET A 114 -11.20 -2.29 -14.73
C MET A 114 -9.73 -2.74 -14.80
N TYR A 115 -9.14 -2.74 -15.99
CA TYR A 115 -7.71 -3.04 -16.18
C TYR A 115 -6.82 -2.07 -15.42
N LYS A 116 -7.10 -0.77 -15.53
CA LYS A 116 -6.35 0.24 -14.80
C LYS A 116 -6.41 0.00 -13.28
N LYS A 117 -7.60 -0.21 -12.73
CA LYS A 117 -7.77 -0.51 -11.30
C LYS A 117 -7.04 -1.78 -10.88
N MET A 118 -7.09 -2.83 -11.69
CA MET A 118 -6.40 -4.09 -11.40
C MET A 118 -4.87 -3.92 -11.43
N SER A 119 -4.34 -3.20 -12.42
CA SER A 119 -2.92 -2.86 -12.52
C SER A 119 -2.45 -2.01 -11.34
N ASP A 120 -3.24 -1.02 -10.92
CA ASP A 120 -2.94 -0.18 -9.77
C ASP A 120 -2.91 -1.00 -8.48
N LEU A 121 -3.87 -1.91 -8.28
CA LEU A 121 -3.92 -2.83 -7.13
C LEU A 121 -2.72 -3.79 -7.12
N GLN A 122 -2.37 -4.40 -8.25
CA GLN A 122 -1.21 -5.30 -8.35
C GLN A 122 0.11 -4.55 -8.09
N SER A 123 0.21 -3.32 -8.58
CA SER A 123 1.38 -2.48 -8.34
C SER A 123 1.50 -2.11 -6.86
N ALA A 124 0.41 -1.72 -6.22
CA ALA A 124 0.36 -1.42 -4.78
C ALA A 124 0.72 -2.66 -3.95
N GLU A 125 0.18 -3.84 -4.29
CA GLU A 125 0.51 -5.09 -3.62
C GLU A 125 1.99 -5.46 -3.77
N ARG A 126 2.55 -5.31 -4.98
CA ARG A 126 3.98 -5.60 -5.23
C ARG A 126 4.89 -4.65 -4.44
N ILE A 127 4.54 -3.35 -4.40
CA ILE A 127 5.27 -2.36 -3.61
C ILE A 127 5.20 -2.73 -2.13
N GLY A 128 4.01 -3.00 -1.60
CA GLY A 128 3.84 -3.39 -0.20
C GLY A 128 4.61 -4.66 0.17
N ARG A 129 4.61 -5.69 -0.68
CA ARG A 129 5.40 -6.90 -0.48
C ARG A 129 6.91 -6.64 -0.51
N GLN A 130 7.38 -5.76 -1.39
CA GLN A 130 8.80 -5.41 -1.45
C GLN A 130 9.22 -4.63 -0.20
N GLU A 131 8.42 -3.64 0.18
CA GLU A 131 8.65 -2.88 1.42
C GLU A 131 8.70 -3.79 2.65
N MET A 132 7.83 -4.79 2.72
CA MET A 132 7.82 -5.76 3.81
C MET A 132 9.10 -6.60 3.83
N LYS A 133 9.60 -7.08 2.66
CA LYS A 133 10.85 -7.82 2.55
C LYS A 133 12.05 -6.98 3.00
N ASP A 134 12.13 -5.74 2.54
CA ASP A 134 13.22 -4.83 2.90
C ASP A 134 13.22 -4.55 4.39
N TYR A 135 12.04 -4.42 4.97
CA TYR A 135 11.82 -4.23 6.38
C TYR A 135 12.24 -5.45 7.22
N TYR A 136 11.83 -6.68 6.84
CA TYR A 136 12.27 -7.91 7.50
C TYR A 136 13.79 -8.10 7.43
N SER A 137 14.41 -7.78 6.29
CA SER A 137 15.85 -7.86 6.12
C SER A 137 16.60 -6.92 7.09
N MET A 138 16.14 -5.67 7.19
CA MET A 138 16.70 -4.70 8.11
C MET A 138 16.57 -5.14 9.58
N TRP A 139 15.41 -5.67 9.97
CA TRP A 139 15.18 -6.20 11.32
C TRP A 139 16.07 -7.38 11.67
N ALA A 140 16.16 -8.35 10.76
CA ALA A 140 17.02 -9.50 10.98
C ALA A 140 18.46 -9.05 11.27
N HIS A 141 18.91 -7.98 10.60
CA HIS A 141 20.22 -7.41 10.86
C HIS A 141 20.32 -6.71 12.23
N GLN A 142 19.32 -5.91 12.60
CA GLN A 142 19.29 -5.17 13.86
C GLN A 142 19.17 -6.10 15.08
N ILE A 143 18.46 -7.21 14.98
CA ILE A 143 18.36 -8.23 16.05
C ILE A 143 19.63 -9.07 16.15
N LYS A 144 20.28 -9.40 15.02
CA LYS A 144 21.52 -10.17 15.03
C LYS A 144 22.67 -9.44 15.75
N THR A 145 22.75 -8.12 15.66
CA THR A 145 23.83 -7.31 16.25
C THR A 145 23.88 -7.43 17.77
N PRO A 146 22.81 -7.12 18.53
CA PRO A 146 22.83 -7.26 20.00
C PRO A 146 22.96 -8.73 20.44
N ILE A 147 22.39 -9.69 19.70
CA ILE A 147 22.59 -11.11 20.00
C ILE A 147 24.07 -11.51 19.86
N ALA A 148 24.76 -11.02 18.83
CA ALA A 148 26.18 -11.27 18.65
C ALA A 148 27.00 -10.61 19.78
N ALA A 149 26.67 -9.38 20.19
CA ALA A 149 27.28 -8.70 21.32
C ALA A 149 27.09 -9.49 22.62
N MET A 150 25.86 -9.94 22.92
CA MET A 150 25.59 -10.78 24.10
C MET A 150 26.40 -12.07 24.11
N LYS A 151 26.60 -12.73 22.96
CA LYS A 151 27.44 -13.94 22.87
C LYS A 151 28.91 -13.64 23.21
N VAL A 152 29.46 -12.54 22.70
CA VAL A 152 30.83 -12.14 23.02
C VAL A 152 30.97 -11.82 24.49
N LEU A 153 30.03 -11.08 25.10
CA LEU A 153 30.01 -10.77 26.54
C LEU A 153 29.87 -12.03 27.39
N ALA A 154 29.05 -12.99 27.01
CA ALA A 154 28.90 -14.24 27.68
C ALA A 154 30.19 -15.10 27.66
N GLN A 155 30.91 -15.10 26.52
CA GLN A 155 32.20 -15.77 26.42
C GLN A 155 33.25 -15.07 27.30
N ALA A 156 33.31 -13.74 27.27
CA ALA A 156 34.23 -12.99 28.12
C ALA A 156 33.94 -13.17 29.62
N ALA A 157 32.67 -13.34 30.01
CA ALA A 157 32.29 -13.59 31.40
C ALA A 157 32.68 -15.00 31.89
N SER A 158 32.75 -16.00 30.99
CA SER A 158 33.18 -17.37 31.35
C SER A 158 34.70 -17.47 31.64
N ASP A 159 35.47 -16.49 31.17
CA ASP A 159 36.94 -16.50 31.29
C ASP A 159 37.45 -15.62 32.47
N THR A 160 36.57 -15.01 33.27
CA THR A 160 36.94 -14.05 34.30
C THR A 160 36.28 -14.37 35.64
N GLU A 161 37.05 -14.33 36.72
CA GLU A 161 36.55 -14.42 38.11
C GLU A 161 36.40 -12.97 38.69
N ASP A 162 35.25 -12.70 39.36
CA ASP A 162 34.91 -11.58 40.24
C ASP A 162 34.32 -10.29 39.64
N ALA A 163 34.86 -9.12 39.93
CA ALA A 163 34.25 -7.79 39.75
C ALA A 163 33.87 -7.46 38.26
N ARG A 164 34.66 -7.97 37.32
CA ARG A 164 34.46 -7.74 35.87
C ARG A 164 33.23 -8.48 35.35
N THR A 165 32.84 -9.57 36.03
CA THR A 165 31.62 -10.33 35.69
C THR A 165 30.37 -9.48 35.88
N TYR A 166 30.33 -8.61 36.88
CA TYR A 166 29.18 -7.72 37.11
C TYR A 166 28.99 -6.67 36.00
N GLU A 167 30.08 -6.06 35.50
CA GLU A 167 30.03 -5.12 34.38
C GLU A 167 29.56 -5.82 33.10
N LEU A 168 30.08 -7.01 32.80
CA LEU A 168 29.67 -7.80 31.65
C LEU A 168 28.20 -8.18 31.71
N LEU A 169 27.66 -8.52 32.88
CA LEU A 169 26.24 -8.80 33.08
C LEU A 169 25.37 -7.55 32.84
N GLN A 170 25.83 -6.36 33.24
CA GLN A 170 25.13 -5.11 32.98
C GLN A 170 25.07 -4.80 31.46
N ASP A 171 26.18 -5.01 30.76
CA ASP A 171 26.27 -4.82 29.33
C ASP A 171 25.36 -5.83 28.57
N MET A 172 25.34 -7.11 28.99
CA MET A 172 24.43 -8.11 28.46
C MET A 172 22.95 -7.71 28.64
N GLN A 173 22.60 -7.21 29.83
CA GLN A 173 21.23 -6.74 30.09
C GLN A 173 20.86 -5.54 29.21
N THR A 174 21.82 -4.67 28.91
CA THR A 174 21.63 -3.54 28.03
C THR A 174 21.36 -4.02 26.57
N GLU A 175 22.12 -4.99 26.08
CA GLU A 175 21.92 -5.56 24.74
C GLU A 175 20.62 -6.38 24.65
N LEU A 176 20.24 -7.07 25.73
CA LEU A 176 18.95 -7.76 25.82
C LEU A 176 17.78 -6.75 25.72
N PHE A 177 17.85 -5.65 26.47
CA PHE A 177 16.83 -4.58 26.43
C PHE A 177 16.69 -3.99 25.02
N LYS A 178 17.79 -3.72 24.32
CA LYS A 178 17.77 -3.28 22.93
C LYS A 178 17.07 -4.30 22.02
N THR A 179 17.35 -5.59 22.23
CA THR A 179 16.71 -6.67 21.46
C THR A 179 15.20 -6.69 21.67
N GLU A 180 14.75 -6.56 22.93
CA GLU A 180 13.32 -6.46 23.27
C GLU A 180 12.64 -5.26 22.58
N GLN A 181 13.29 -4.10 22.57
CA GLN A 181 12.79 -2.91 21.88
C GLN A 181 12.65 -3.14 20.36
N TYR A 182 13.62 -3.80 19.72
CA TYR A 182 13.54 -4.12 18.31
C TYR A 182 12.39 -5.09 18.03
N VAL A 183 12.21 -6.12 18.84
CA VAL A 183 11.10 -7.07 18.70
C VAL A 183 9.75 -6.36 18.85
N GLU A 184 9.63 -5.48 19.86
CA GLU A 184 8.39 -4.72 20.07
C GLU A 184 8.07 -3.76 18.92
N MET A 185 9.09 -3.09 18.38
CA MET A 185 8.95 -2.24 17.19
C MET A 185 8.45 -3.05 15.98
N VAL A 186 8.96 -4.26 15.81
CA VAL A 186 8.54 -5.23 14.78
C VAL A 186 7.07 -5.58 14.93
N LEU A 187 6.67 -6.02 16.12
CA LEU A 187 5.29 -6.43 16.40
C LEU A 187 4.32 -5.26 16.24
N THR A 188 4.74 -4.06 16.64
CA THR A 188 3.95 -2.82 16.50
C THR A 188 3.72 -2.48 15.03
N TYR A 189 4.76 -2.60 14.20
CA TYR A 189 4.62 -2.37 12.76
C TYR A 189 3.62 -3.33 12.11
N VAL A 190 3.73 -4.63 12.40
CA VAL A 190 2.82 -5.65 11.84
C VAL A 190 1.37 -5.38 12.27
N ARG A 191 1.16 -5.05 13.55
CA ARG A 191 -0.19 -4.77 14.08
C ARG A 191 -0.76 -3.44 13.58
N MET A 192 0.09 -2.52 13.15
CA MET A 192 -0.35 -1.21 12.67
C MET A 192 -1.19 -1.29 11.38
N GLU A 193 -0.99 -2.31 10.55
CA GLU A 193 -1.81 -2.53 9.34
C GLU A 193 -3.29 -2.78 9.72
N ASP A 194 -3.53 -3.52 10.80
CA ASP A 194 -4.88 -3.87 11.28
C ASP A 194 -5.44 -2.88 12.33
N MET A 195 -4.67 -1.84 12.68
CA MET A 195 -4.99 -0.91 13.78
C MET A 195 -6.37 -0.24 13.63
N SER A 196 -6.85 -0.01 12.40
CA SER A 196 -8.09 0.73 12.15
C SER A 196 -9.35 -0.01 12.67
N GLY A 197 -9.29 -1.34 12.81
CA GLY A 197 -10.40 -2.17 13.31
C GLY A 197 -10.37 -2.44 14.82
N ASP A 198 -9.23 -2.25 15.48
CA ASP A 198 -8.98 -2.72 16.85
C ASP A 198 -8.69 -1.60 17.87
N LEU A 199 -8.87 -0.32 17.49
CA LEU A 199 -8.61 0.82 18.39
C LEU A 199 -9.59 0.83 19.56
N MET A 200 -9.06 0.69 20.78
CA MET A 200 -9.80 0.80 22.03
C MET A 200 -9.62 2.19 22.65
N LEU A 201 -10.35 3.18 22.16
CA LEU A 201 -10.27 4.54 22.67
C LEU A 201 -11.00 4.65 24.01
N LYS A 202 -10.27 5.06 25.07
CA LYS A 202 -10.78 5.32 26.42
C LYS A 202 -10.14 6.59 26.98
N GLU A 203 -10.75 7.12 28.02
CA GLU A 203 -10.14 8.23 28.77
C GLU A 203 -9.07 7.73 29.73
N TYR A 204 -7.90 8.33 29.64
CA TYR A 204 -6.75 8.03 30.50
C TYR A 204 -6.16 9.31 31.07
N ALA A 205 -5.72 9.27 32.34
CA ALA A 205 -4.88 10.31 32.87
C ALA A 205 -3.51 10.26 32.16
N LEU A 206 -3.14 11.33 31.47
CA LEU A 206 -1.89 11.42 30.69
C LEU A 206 -0.66 11.15 31.57
N ASP A 207 -0.69 11.61 32.82
CA ASP A 207 0.32 11.37 33.82
C ASP A 207 0.64 9.87 34.03
N ASN A 208 -0.39 9.01 34.03
CA ASN A 208 -0.19 7.57 34.20
C ASN A 208 0.53 6.94 33.00
N LEU A 209 0.19 7.36 31.77
CA LEU A 209 0.81 6.87 30.54
C LEU A 209 2.29 7.30 30.46
N ILE A 210 2.59 8.54 30.84
CA ILE A 210 3.96 9.05 30.89
C ILE A 210 4.77 8.28 31.95
N LYS A 211 4.22 8.08 33.16
CA LYS A 211 4.90 7.31 34.22
C LYS A 211 5.16 5.87 33.81
N GLN A 212 4.25 5.25 33.05
CA GLN A 212 4.45 3.90 32.51
C GLN A 212 5.67 3.87 31.57
N ALA A 213 5.75 4.81 30.63
CA ALA A 213 6.88 4.93 29.72
C ALA A 213 8.18 5.24 30.48
N LEU A 214 8.18 6.19 31.43
CA LEU A 214 9.36 6.54 32.24
C LEU A 214 9.87 5.36 33.07
N LYS A 215 8.97 4.54 33.61
CA LYS A 215 9.33 3.37 34.42
C LYS A 215 10.18 2.38 33.61
N LYS A 216 9.87 2.17 32.33
CA LYS A 216 10.62 1.29 31.43
C LYS A 216 12.07 1.75 31.24
N TYR A 217 12.28 3.07 31.17
CA TYR A 217 13.60 3.66 30.94
C TYR A 217 14.34 4.13 32.22
N SER A 218 13.76 3.95 33.37
CA SER A 218 14.32 4.46 34.67
C SER A 218 15.76 4.02 34.89
N ARG A 219 16.11 2.77 34.55
CA ARG A 219 17.46 2.26 34.64
C ARG A 219 18.44 2.98 33.70
N MET A 220 18.02 3.32 32.50
CA MET A 220 18.86 4.01 31.50
C MET A 220 19.15 5.45 31.95
N PHE A 221 18.16 6.16 32.52
CA PHE A 221 18.36 7.46 33.13
C PHE A 221 19.43 7.40 34.23
N ALA A 222 19.36 6.40 35.11
CA ALA A 222 20.33 6.21 36.19
C ALA A 222 21.74 5.88 35.67
N MET A 223 21.85 5.00 34.68
CA MET A 223 23.15 4.61 34.09
C MET A 223 23.82 5.77 33.36
N GLN A 224 23.06 6.57 32.59
CA GLN A 224 23.57 7.72 31.83
C GLN A 224 23.69 8.98 32.67
N LYS A 225 23.25 8.96 33.94
CA LYS A 225 23.26 10.12 34.86
C LYS A 225 22.56 11.36 34.30
N LEU A 226 21.53 11.16 33.46
CA LEU A 226 20.76 12.25 32.91
C LEU A 226 19.72 12.75 33.91
N ALA A 227 19.57 14.08 34.01
CA ALA A 227 18.53 14.68 34.82
C ALA A 227 17.16 14.55 34.12
N LEU A 228 16.14 14.14 34.88
CA LEU A 228 14.75 14.13 34.44
C LEU A 228 13.98 15.26 35.11
N HIS A 229 13.46 16.21 34.33
CA HIS A 229 12.57 17.27 34.78
C HIS A 229 11.15 16.91 34.41
N TYR A 230 10.37 16.44 35.37
CA TYR A 230 8.99 16.03 35.18
C TYR A 230 8.12 16.42 36.35
N GLU A 231 7.06 17.16 36.07
CA GLU A 231 6.02 17.49 37.03
C GLU A 231 4.71 16.76 36.63
N ALA A 232 3.99 16.28 37.67
CA ALA A 232 2.76 15.53 37.44
C ALA A 232 1.71 16.36 36.69
N LEU A 233 1.20 15.82 35.59
CA LEU A 233 0.24 16.49 34.69
C LEU A 233 -1.20 16.15 35.08
N ARG A 234 -2.07 17.17 35.21
CA ARG A 234 -3.50 17.00 35.51
C ARG A 234 -4.34 17.07 34.23
N VAL A 235 -4.00 16.25 33.23
CA VAL A 235 -4.65 16.23 31.91
C VAL A 235 -5.20 14.83 31.63
N THR A 236 -6.43 14.75 31.14
CA THR A 236 -7.05 13.51 30.65
C THR A 236 -7.11 13.53 29.13
N VAL A 237 -6.78 12.42 28.50
CA VAL A 237 -6.78 12.27 27.04
C VAL A 237 -7.60 11.05 26.63
N THR A 238 -8.35 11.16 25.52
CA THR A 238 -9.06 10.02 24.93
C THR A 238 -8.17 9.37 23.90
N THR A 239 -7.65 8.18 24.21
CA THR A 239 -6.66 7.49 23.38
C THR A 239 -6.73 5.99 23.56
N ASP A 240 -5.93 5.26 22.79
CA ASP A 240 -5.59 3.88 23.09
C ASP A 240 -4.27 3.84 23.88
N GLU A 241 -4.32 3.26 25.10
CA GLU A 241 -3.20 3.21 26.03
C GLU A 241 -1.95 2.62 25.40
N LYS A 242 -2.09 1.44 24.75
CA LYS A 242 -0.95 0.71 24.20
C LYS A 242 -0.21 1.50 23.11
N TRP A 243 -0.98 2.12 22.23
CA TRP A 243 -0.42 2.88 21.13
C TRP A 243 0.22 4.19 21.57
N LEU A 244 -0.43 4.92 22.49
CA LEU A 244 0.16 6.16 22.99
C LEU A 244 1.41 5.89 23.86
N VAL A 245 1.39 4.87 24.72
CA VAL A 245 2.57 4.47 25.51
C VAL A 245 3.73 4.11 24.60
N PHE A 246 3.49 3.35 23.52
CA PHE A 246 4.53 3.05 22.53
C PHE A 246 5.14 4.33 21.92
N VAL A 247 4.33 5.32 21.55
CA VAL A 247 4.83 6.61 21.01
C VAL A 247 5.70 7.32 22.04
N LEU A 248 5.24 7.41 23.29
CA LEU A 248 6.00 8.03 24.39
C LEU A 248 7.34 7.31 24.61
N GLU A 249 7.33 5.98 24.62
CA GLU A 249 8.52 5.16 24.73
C GLU A 249 9.53 5.40 23.61
N GLN A 250 9.07 5.49 22.36
CA GLN A 250 9.95 5.75 21.22
C GLN A 250 10.57 7.15 21.26
N ILE A 251 9.82 8.16 21.68
CA ILE A 251 10.34 9.53 21.85
C ILE A 251 11.36 9.55 22.99
N LEU A 252 11.07 8.93 24.14
CA LEU A 252 12.01 8.83 25.26
C LEU A 252 13.28 8.05 24.88
N SER A 253 13.13 6.96 24.13
CA SER A 253 14.27 6.19 23.62
C SER A 253 15.19 7.04 22.74
N ASN A 254 14.62 7.87 21.87
CA ASN A 254 15.39 8.79 21.05
C ASN A 254 16.07 9.87 21.91
N ALA A 255 15.34 10.49 22.83
CA ALA A 255 15.91 11.49 23.74
C ALA A 255 17.11 10.93 24.53
N LEU A 256 16.97 9.74 25.12
CA LEU A 256 18.05 9.05 25.83
C LEU A 256 19.23 8.69 24.92
N LYS A 257 18.95 8.26 23.71
CA LYS A 257 19.99 7.86 22.75
C LYS A 257 20.87 9.03 22.29
N TYR A 258 20.27 10.20 22.11
CA TYR A 258 20.94 11.36 21.51
C TYR A 258 21.37 12.40 22.54
N THR A 259 21.11 12.17 23.83
CA THR A 259 21.58 12.99 24.93
C THR A 259 22.66 12.25 25.69
N VAL A 260 23.92 12.68 25.56
CA VAL A 260 25.06 12.08 26.29
C VAL A 260 25.16 12.64 27.69
N GLU A 261 25.01 13.95 27.83
CA GLU A 261 25.04 14.70 29.09
C GLU A 261 23.93 15.76 29.07
N GLY A 262 23.34 16.04 30.22
CA GLY A 262 22.30 17.06 30.37
C GLY A 262 20.98 16.53 30.92
N SER A 263 19.86 16.92 30.32
CA SER A 263 18.54 16.63 30.87
C SER A 263 17.49 16.32 29.80
N ILE A 264 16.44 15.63 30.23
CA ILE A 264 15.20 15.43 29.51
C ILE A 264 14.07 16.05 30.33
N SER A 265 13.26 16.90 29.70
CA SER A 265 12.14 17.60 30.31
C SER A 265 10.81 17.15 29.69
N ILE A 266 9.79 16.95 30.53
CA ILE A 266 8.43 16.59 30.07
C ILE A 266 7.46 17.54 30.74
N TYR A 267 6.71 18.30 29.93
CA TYR A 267 5.80 19.33 30.41
C TYR A 267 4.68 19.61 29.41
N MET A 268 3.67 20.36 29.85
CA MET A 268 2.65 20.90 28.94
C MET A 268 3.01 22.34 28.57
N GLU A 269 2.90 22.65 27.29
CA GLU A 269 2.98 24.01 26.75
C GLU A 269 1.69 24.25 25.96
N ASP A 270 0.81 25.10 26.46
CA ASP A 270 -0.56 25.22 26.01
C ASP A 270 -1.25 23.83 26.01
N ASP A 271 -1.71 23.36 24.84
CA ASP A 271 -2.35 22.06 24.68
C ASP A 271 -1.40 20.97 24.15
N TRP A 272 -0.11 21.24 24.10
CA TRP A 272 0.91 20.33 23.60
C TRP A 272 1.66 19.66 24.75
N LEU A 273 1.74 18.33 24.71
CA LEU A 273 2.71 17.61 25.50
C LEU A 273 4.08 17.76 24.83
N VAL A 274 5.04 18.32 25.55
CA VAL A 274 6.40 18.52 25.09
C VAL A 274 7.34 17.56 25.79
N ILE A 275 8.15 16.84 25.01
CA ILE A 275 9.29 16.05 25.46
C ILE A 275 10.53 16.69 24.85
N GLU A 276 11.36 17.30 25.69
CA GLU A 276 12.52 18.08 25.29
C GLU A 276 13.80 17.44 25.82
N ASP A 277 14.79 17.27 24.96
CA ASP A 277 16.13 16.82 25.31
C ASP A 277 17.17 17.93 25.05
N THR A 278 18.26 17.90 25.79
CA THR A 278 19.41 18.78 25.59
C THR A 278 20.56 18.12 24.81
N GLY A 279 20.20 17.18 23.94
CA GLY A 279 21.14 16.37 23.15
C GLY A 279 21.76 17.10 21.96
N ILE A 280 22.30 16.31 21.04
CA ILE A 280 23.01 16.81 19.85
C ILE A 280 22.14 17.62 18.87
N GLY A 281 20.82 17.47 18.96
CA GLY A 281 19.89 18.09 18.03
C GLY A 281 19.92 17.49 16.62
N ILE A 282 19.07 18.05 15.74
CA ILE A 282 18.86 17.60 14.36
C ILE A 282 19.22 18.75 13.41
N CYS A 283 19.90 18.43 12.31
CA CYS A 283 20.20 19.38 11.26
C CYS A 283 18.90 19.85 10.57
N SER A 284 18.82 21.13 10.20
CA SER A 284 17.63 21.71 9.54
C SER A 284 17.27 21.00 8.23
N GLU A 285 18.25 20.47 7.51
CA GLU A 285 18.07 19.72 6.26
C GLU A 285 17.41 18.36 6.49
N ASP A 286 17.64 17.74 7.64
CA ASP A 286 17.10 16.43 8.01
C ASP A 286 15.68 16.53 8.60
N LEU A 287 15.30 17.65 9.24
CA LEU A 287 14.01 17.84 9.92
C LEU A 287 12.78 17.46 9.07
N PRO A 288 12.67 17.84 7.78
CA PRO A 288 11.52 17.44 6.97
C PRO A 288 11.39 15.94 6.74
N ARG A 289 12.51 15.21 6.89
CA ARG A 289 12.65 13.80 6.52
C ARG A 289 12.66 12.83 7.69
N ILE A 290 12.72 13.32 8.94
CA ILE A 290 12.84 12.46 10.13
C ILE A 290 11.70 11.46 10.30
N PHE A 291 10.55 11.72 9.66
CA PHE A 291 9.40 10.83 9.66
C PHE A 291 9.33 9.91 8.42
N GLU A 292 10.28 10.02 7.49
CA GLU A 292 10.37 9.11 6.36
C GLU A 292 10.82 7.71 6.83
N LYS A 293 10.24 6.67 6.24
CA LYS A 293 10.54 5.28 6.58
C LYS A 293 12.01 4.96 6.28
N GLY A 294 12.74 4.49 7.31
CA GLY A 294 14.14 4.12 7.17
C GLY A 294 15.13 5.29 7.14
N PHE A 295 14.68 6.51 7.35
CA PHE A 295 15.57 7.67 7.39
C PHE A 295 16.33 7.74 8.72
N THR A 296 17.65 7.81 8.66
CA THR A 296 18.54 7.79 9.85
C THR A 296 19.37 9.05 10.05
N GLY A 297 19.17 10.12 9.26
CA GLY A 297 19.92 11.37 9.36
C GLY A 297 21.44 11.21 9.25
N TYR A 298 22.15 12.32 9.26
CA TYR A 298 23.64 12.31 9.21
C TYR A 298 24.26 11.61 10.44
N ASN A 299 23.72 11.86 11.62
CA ASN A 299 24.23 11.30 12.88
C ASN A 299 23.89 9.80 13.05
N GLY A 300 22.80 9.32 12.46
CA GLY A 300 22.41 7.91 12.49
C GLY A 300 23.23 7.02 11.56
N ARG A 301 23.84 7.59 10.51
CA ARG A 301 24.74 6.87 9.57
C ARG A 301 26.10 6.58 10.18
N SER A 302 26.63 7.47 11.01
CA SER A 302 27.91 7.28 11.69
C SER A 302 27.83 6.19 12.76
N ASP A 303 26.66 5.99 13.36
CA ASP A 303 26.48 5.11 14.53
C ASP A 303 25.98 3.68 14.19
N LYS A 304 25.68 3.35 12.93
CA LYS A 304 25.16 2.03 12.45
C LYS A 304 24.02 1.43 13.32
N LYS A 305 23.47 2.17 14.28
CA LYS A 305 22.58 1.69 15.35
C LYS A 305 21.13 2.20 15.24
N SER A 306 20.78 2.91 14.15
CA SER A 306 19.44 3.48 13.99
C SER A 306 18.68 2.76 12.87
N THR A 307 17.45 2.34 13.13
CA THR A 307 16.57 1.71 12.13
C THR A 307 15.87 2.74 11.23
N GLY A 308 15.77 4.00 11.68
CA GLY A 308 14.96 5.02 11.01
C GLY A 308 13.45 4.74 11.00
N ILE A 309 12.97 3.83 11.84
CA ILE A 309 11.57 3.39 11.84
C ILE A 309 10.80 3.94 13.04
N GLY A 310 11.45 4.19 14.15
CA GLY A 310 10.78 4.62 15.38
C GLY A 310 9.91 5.86 15.19
N LEU A 311 10.46 6.95 14.64
CA LEU A 311 9.71 8.19 14.39
C LEU A 311 8.67 8.03 13.27
N TYR A 312 8.95 7.23 12.24
CA TYR A 312 7.96 6.87 11.24
C TYR A 312 6.73 6.21 11.87
N LEU A 313 6.93 5.22 12.75
CA LEU A 313 5.84 4.57 13.48
C LEU A 313 5.09 5.55 14.38
N CYS A 314 5.81 6.42 15.10
CA CYS A 314 5.18 7.46 15.92
C CYS A 314 4.22 8.31 15.10
N LYS A 315 4.66 8.79 13.93
CA LYS A 315 3.83 9.60 13.03
C LYS A 315 2.59 8.83 12.57
N GLN A 316 2.75 7.60 12.08
CA GLN A 316 1.64 6.77 11.60
C GLN A 316 0.62 6.48 12.72
N ILE A 317 1.08 6.19 13.93
CA ILE A 317 0.21 5.93 15.08
C ILE A 317 -0.54 7.20 15.48
N ILE A 318 0.16 8.33 15.61
CA ILE A 318 -0.43 9.61 15.99
C ILE A 318 -1.48 10.08 14.97
N GLU A 319 -1.23 9.90 13.66
CA GLU A 319 -2.19 10.20 12.61
C GLU A 319 -3.44 9.29 12.71
N LYS A 320 -3.25 7.98 12.95
CA LYS A 320 -4.37 7.05 13.16
C LYS A 320 -5.17 7.35 14.44
N LEU A 321 -4.52 7.83 15.48
CA LEU A 321 -5.17 8.33 16.71
C LEU A 321 -5.85 9.69 16.50
N ARG A 322 -5.76 10.30 15.31
CA ARG A 322 -6.26 11.65 14.99
C ARG A 322 -5.64 12.73 15.89
N CYS A 323 -4.39 12.56 16.24
CA CYS A 323 -3.56 13.48 17.00
C CYS A 323 -2.50 14.12 16.08
N GLN A 324 -1.68 15.05 16.61
CA GLN A 324 -0.63 15.68 15.83
C GLN A 324 0.72 15.51 16.53
N ILE A 325 1.78 15.38 15.73
CA ILE A 325 3.16 15.35 16.19
C ILE A 325 3.98 16.40 15.43
N ARG A 326 4.78 17.18 16.16
CA ARG A 326 5.74 18.15 15.61
C ARG A 326 7.10 17.94 16.24
N VAL A 327 8.14 18.30 15.53
CA VAL A 327 9.52 18.26 16.05
C VAL A 327 10.18 19.58 15.75
N GLU A 328 10.76 20.18 16.77
CA GLU A 328 11.57 21.38 16.71
C GLU A 328 12.97 21.00 17.21
N SER A 329 14.01 21.32 16.45
CA SER A 329 15.36 20.99 16.83
C SER A 329 16.36 21.97 16.25
N LYS A 330 17.45 22.14 16.97
CA LYS A 330 18.61 22.89 16.51
C LYS A 330 19.89 22.15 16.88
N LEU A 331 20.76 21.96 15.92
CA LEU A 331 22.03 21.28 16.11
C LEU A 331 22.81 21.89 17.30
N GLY A 332 23.26 21.04 18.23
CA GLY A 332 23.95 21.42 19.44
C GLY A 332 23.08 22.02 20.57
N LYS A 333 21.76 22.07 20.39
CA LYS A 333 20.82 22.60 21.41
C LYS A 333 19.81 21.60 21.93
N GLY A 334 19.65 20.47 21.25
CA GLY A 334 18.67 19.44 21.57
C GLY A 334 17.44 19.43 20.66
N THR A 335 16.46 18.63 21.06
CA THR A 335 15.24 18.39 20.28
C THR A 335 14.02 18.48 21.18
N ARG A 336 12.95 19.13 20.67
CA ARG A 336 11.61 19.19 21.28
C ARG A 336 10.65 18.41 20.40
N VAL A 337 10.02 17.40 20.95
CA VAL A 337 8.94 16.66 20.31
C VAL A 337 7.63 17.07 20.97
N LEU A 338 6.71 17.59 20.17
CA LEU A 338 5.42 18.14 20.61
C LEU A 338 4.31 17.22 20.14
N LEU A 339 3.44 16.79 21.04
CA LEU A 339 2.27 15.95 20.77
C LEU A 339 0.99 16.71 21.14
N TYR A 340 0.12 16.94 20.15
CA TYR A 340 -1.23 17.46 20.38
C TYR A 340 -2.18 16.28 20.53
N LEU A 341 -2.63 16.03 21.76
CA LEU A 341 -3.40 14.84 22.14
C LEU A 341 -4.88 15.15 22.41
N MET A 342 -5.26 16.42 22.41
CA MET A 342 -6.64 16.83 22.66
C MET A 342 -7.45 16.68 21.39
N LYS A 343 -8.54 15.89 21.45
CA LYS A 343 -9.52 15.86 20.37
C LYS A 343 -10.43 17.07 20.50
N GLU A 344 -10.58 17.86 19.44
CA GLU A 344 -11.77 18.68 19.28
C GLU A 344 -12.99 17.77 19.46
N ASN A 345 -13.94 18.21 20.31
CA ASN A 345 -15.18 17.48 20.59
C ASN A 345 -15.84 17.04 19.28
N LEU A 346 -15.61 15.80 18.87
CA LEU A 346 -16.47 15.17 17.89
C LEU A 346 -17.82 14.96 18.60
N GLN A 347 -18.77 15.85 18.34
CA GLN A 347 -20.16 15.55 18.56
C GLN A 347 -20.44 14.25 17.81
N VAL A 348 -20.70 13.19 18.58
CA VAL A 348 -21.20 11.93 18.06
C VAL A 348 -22.61 12.22 17.58
N GLU A 349 -22.80 12.32 16.24
CA GLU A 349 -24.13 12.19 15.62
C GLU A 349 -24.58 10.74 15.62
#